data_1f3c5cbe8bcb89c8ec0c8123346feaa2
#
_entry.id   1f3c5cbe8bcb89c8ec0c8123346feaa2
#
_cell.length_a   1.000
_cell.length_b   1.000
_cell.length_c   1.000
_cell.angle_alpha   90.00
_cell.angle_beta   90.00
_cell.angle_gamma   90.00
#
_symmetry.space_group_name_H-M   'P 1'
#
loop_
_entity.id
_entity.type
_entity.pdbx_description
1 polymer ?
#
loop_
_entity_poly.entity_id
_entity_poly.type
_entity_poly.pdbx_seq_one_letter_code
_entity_poly.pdbx_strand_id
1 'polypeptide(L)'
;MRLRNYITTLFVAFAAVAAAAQTQVVAHRGYWRAPGSAQNSIASLCKADSIDCYGSEFDVWLSTDGVLFVNHDAVFKGHNVEQSSSAELSAIILDNGEHMPTLDEYLVKARTLKTRIVLELKAHQTKEKEAEAVAKIVEMVEKYGLTDRTEYISFSLFACKEFKRVAPQGTDIYYLNGELSPAELKTLGFAGFDYSMGPIIRLSKVRST
;
A
#
# COMPACT_ATOMS: atom_id res chain seq x y z
N MET A 1 71.19 -22.01 -21.00
CA MET A 1 70.26 -21.66 -19.90
C MET A 1 68.97 -21.17 -20.50
N ARG A 2 67.89 -21.97 -20.52
CA ARG A 2 66.61 -21.57 -21.12
C ARG A 2 65.66 -21.12 -19.99
N LEU A 3 65.26 -19.85 -20.05
CA LEU A 3 64.25 -19.26 -19.15
C LEU A 3 62.86 -19.77 -19.61
N ARG A 4 62.13 -20.53 -18.79
CA ARG A 4 60.76 -20.94 -19.04
C ARG A 4 59.86 -19.86 -18.44
N ASN A 5 59.18 -19.10 -19.32
CA ASN A 5 58.12 -18.16 -18.93
C ASN A 5 56.86 -18.95 -18.50
N TYR A 6 56.49 -18.88 -17.24
CA TYR A 6 55.16 -19.36 -16.77
C TYR A 6 54.19 -18.19 -16.90
N ILE A 7 53.32 -18.32 -17.88
CA ILE A 7 52.14 -17.42 -18.00
C ILE A 7 51.07 -18.01 -17.06
N THR A 8 50.89 -17.36 -15.93
CA THR A 8 49.80 -17.69 -15.02
C THR A 8 48.54 -17.00 -15.52
N THR A 9 47.66 -17.77 -16.16
CA THR A 9 46.37 -17.27 -16.61
C THR A 9 45.44 -17.22 -15.39
N LEU A 10 45.18 -16.00 -14.88
CA LEU A 10 44.23 -15.74 -13.81
C LEU A 10 42.84 -15.80 -14.40
N PHE A 11 42.10 -16.91 -14.18
CA PHE A 11 40.66 -16.99 -14.49
C PHE A 11 39.89 -16.21 -13.41
N VAL A 12 39.49 -14.98 -13.72
CA VAL A 12 38.50 -14.26 -12.92
C VAL A 12 37.13 -14.80 -13.31
N ALA A 13 36.60 -15.71 -12.49
CA ALA A 13 35.23 -16.14 -12.59
C ALA A 13 34.31 -14.98 -12.14
N PHE A 14 33.76 -14.23 -13.09
CA PHE A 14 32.64 -13.33 -12.83
C PHE A 14 31.41 -14.22 -12.53
N ALA A 15 31.14 -14.48 -11.26
CA ALA A 15 29.86 -14.98 -10.83
C ALA A 15 28.85 -13.82 -11.02
N ALA A 16 28.17 -13.79 -12.17
CA ALA A 16 26.98 -12.98 -12.35
C ALA A 16 25.91 -13.55 -11.38
N VAL A 17 25.80 -12.94 -10.20
CA VAL A 17 24.63 -13.13 -9.36
C VAL A 17 23.48 -12.49 -10.14
N ALA A 18 22.77 -13.29 -10.92
CA ALA A 18 21.46 -12.92 -11.42
C ALA A 18 20.60 -12.76 -10.15
N ALA A 19 20.43 -11.50 -9.73
CA ALA A 19 19.38 -11.16 -8.77
C ALA A 19 18.06 -11.50 -9.47
N ALA A 20 17.56 -12.71 -9.28
CA ALA A 20 16.21 -13.04 -9.69
C ALA A 20 15.30 -12.07 -8.94
N ALA A 21 14.64 -11.18 -9.68
CA ALA A 21 13.63 -10.31 -9.10
C ALA A 21 12.57 -11.22 -8.49
N GLN A 22 12.61 -11.36 -7.18
CA GLN A 22 11.61 -12.16 -6.47
C GLN A 22 10.30 -11.40 -6.53
N THR A 23 9.24 -12.02 -7.06
CA THR A 23 7.92 -11.43 -7.05
C THR A 23 7.49 -11.19 -5.62
N GLN A 24 7.21 -9.94 -5.28
CA GLN A 24 6.71 -9.56 -3.96
C GLN A 24 5.18 -9.71 -3.95
N VAL A 25 4.66 -10.33 -2.90
CA VAL A 25 3.23 -10.58 -2.73
C VAL A 25 2.66 -9.61 -1.72
N VAL A 26 1.68 -8.80 -2.14
CA VAL A 26 0.88 -7.94 -1.28
C VAL A 26 -0.47 -8.59 -1.05
N ALA A 27 -0.86 -8.75 0.21
CA ALA A 27 -2.16 -9.30 0.59
C ALA A 27 -3.23 -8.20 0.50
N HIS A 28 -4.04 -8.21 -0.55
CA HIS A 28 -5.14 -7.25 -0.78
C HIS A 28 -6.22 -7.39 0.30
N ARG A 29 -6.45 -6.32 1.07
CA ARG A 29 -7.30 -6.27 2.28
C ARG A 29 -6.84 -7.24 3.38
N GLY A 30 -5.51 -7.51 3.44
CA GLY A 30 -4.93 -8.55 4.26
C GLY A 30 -5.18 -9.97 3.76
N TYR A 31 -4.72 -10.99 4.47
CA TYR A 31 -5.05 -12.39 4.15
C TYR A 31 -6.41 -12.76 4.75
N TRP A 32 -7.45 -12.12 4.25
CA TRP A 32 -8.81 -12.22 4.76
C TRP A 32 -9.52 -13.54 4.47
N ARG A 33 -9.04 -14.32 3.48
CA ARG A 33 -9.61 -15.66 3.18
C ARG A 33 -9.15 -16.74 4.15
N ALA A 34 -8.21 -16.42 5.06
CA ALA A 34 -7.80 -17.35 6.10
C ALA A 34 -8.93 -17.56 7.14
N PRO A 35 -9.06 -18.76 7.73
CA PRO A 35 -10.04 -19.00 8.78
C PRO A 35 -9.94 -18.00 9.94
N GLY A 36 -11.07 -17.48 10.41
CA GLY A 36 -11.14 -16.49 11.50
C GLY A 36 -10.70 -15.08 11.09
N SER A 37 -10.69 -14.79 9.79
CA SER A 37 -10.28 -13.50 9.22
C SER A 37 -11.42 -12.86 8.41
N ALA A 38 -11.42 -11.55 8.27
CA ALA A 38 -12.31 -10.78 7.40
C ALA A 38 -11.51 -9.72 6.63
N GLN A 39 -12.07 -9.20 5.54
CA GLN A 39 -11.44 -8.10 4.81
C GLN A 39 -11.18 -6.93 5.76
N ASN A 40 -9.99 -6.33 5.65
CA ASN A 40 -9.63 -5.13 6.44
C ASN A 40 -9.65 -5.33 7.96
N SER A 41 -9.70 -6.57 8.45
CA SER A 41 -9.64 -6.89 9.88
C SER A 41 -8.20 -6.90 10.41
N ILE A 42 -8.03 -6.73 11.70
CA ILE A 42 -6.71 -6.90 12.34
C ILE A 42 -6.22 -8.35 12.20
N ALA A 43 -7.13 -9.33 12.24
CA ALA A 43 -6.78 -10.72 11.96
C ALA A 43 -6.22 -10.91 10.55
N SER A 44 -6.76 -10.24 9.52
CA SER A 44 -6.27 -10.37 8.14
C SER A 44 -4.84 -9.82 7.98
N LEU A 45 -4.52 -8.72 8.67
CA LEU A 45 -3.16 -8.18 8.74
C LEU A 45 -2.20 -9.19 9.40
N CYS A 46 -2.57 -9.73 10.57
CA CYS A 46 -1.75 -10.73 11.26
C CYS A 46 -1.53 -11.99 10.41
N LYS A 47 -2.54 -12.42 9.66
CA LYS A 47 -2.43 -13.58 8.76
C LYS A 47 -1.52 -13.30 7.57
N ALA A 48 -1.55 -12.09 7.00
CA ALA A 48 -0.62 -11.69 5.94
C ALA A 48 0.84 -11.74 6.44
N ASP A 49 1.10 -11.25 7.65
CA ASP A 49 2.41 -11.32 8.28
C ASP A 49 2.86 -12.77 8.54
N SER A 50 1.94 -13.63 8.99
CA SER A 50 2.24 -15.02 9.33
C SER A 50 2.68 -15.89 8.16
N ILE A 51 2.41 -15.49 6.92
CA ILE A 51 2.82 -16.16 5.69
C ILE A 51 3.90 -15.37 4.92
N ASP A 52 4.57 -14.43 5.61
CA ASP A 52 5.66 -13.62 5.08
C ASP A 52 5.30 -12.84 3.79
N CYS A 53 4.07 -12.31 3.68
CA CYS A 53 3.74 -11.37 2.62
C CYS A 53 4.66 -10.15 2.70
N TYR A 54 5.11 -9.65 1.55
CA TYR A 54 5.86 -8.40 1.44
C TYR A 54 5.09 -7.23 2.08
N GLY A 55 3.78 -7.14 1.77
CA GLY A 55 2.90 -6.11 2.30
C GLY A 55 1.50 -6.64 2.60
N SER A 56 0.80 -5.93 3.47
CA SER A 56 -0.64 -6.05 3.68
C SER A 56 -1.27 -4.74 3.23
N GLU A 57 -2.11 -4.82 2.22
CA GLU A 57 -2.89 -3.68 1.76
C GLU A 57 -4.18 -3.58 2.57
N PHE A 58 -4.65 -2.36 2.80
CA PHE A 58 -5.91 -2.05 3.46
C PHE A 58 -6.40 -0.64 3.12
N ASP A 59 -7.70 -0.45 3.22
CA ASP A 59 -8.43 0.73 2.79
C ASP A 59 -8.81 1.63 3.96
N VAL A 60 -8.73 2.96 3.78
CA VAL A 60 -9.01 3.94 4.84
C VAL A 60 -10.02 4.98 4.40
N TRP A 61 -10.98 5.26 5.30
CA TRP A 61 -11.97 6.32 5.21
C TRP A 61 -11.89 7.26 6.41
N LEU A 62 -12.27 8.52 6.22
CA LEU A 62 -12.46 9.50 7.29
C LEU A 62 -13.96 9.62 7.62
N SER A 63 -14.34 9.44 8.89
CA SER A 63 -15.70 9.63 9.41
C SER A 63 -16.10 11.12 9.46
N THR A 64 -17.38 11.39 9.77
CA THR A 64 -17.89 12.77 9.89
C THR A 64 -17.22 13.57 11.00
N ASP A 65 -16.82 12.91 12.08
CA ASP A 65 -16.17 13.48 13.26
C ASP A 65 -14.64 13.31 13.25
N GLY A 66 -14.07 12.98 12.07
CA GLY A 66 -12.64 13.04 11.82
C GLY A 66 -11.82 11.87 12.36
N VAL A 67 -12.43 10.71 12.59
CA VAL A 67 -11.75 9.47 12.93
C VAL A 67 -11.52 8.64 11.66
N LEU A 68 -10.33 8.06 11.52
CA LEU A 68 -9.98 7.20 10.39
C LEU A 68 -10.36 5.75 10.69
N PHE A 69 -11.08 5.11 9.78
CA PHE A 69 -11.53 3.72 9.85
C PHE A 69 -11.00 2.88 8.71
N VAL A 70 -10.77 1.60 8.98
CA VAL A 70 -10.28 0.64 7.99
C VAL A 70 -11.44 -0.16 7.40
N ASN A 71 -11.80 0.16 6.16
CA ASN A 71 -12.89 -0.49 5.40
C ASN A 71 -12.77 -0.17 3.91
N HIS A 72 -13.17 -1.10 3.03
CA HIS A 72 -13.11 -0.89 1.58
C HIS A 72 -14.33 -0.14 1.04
N ASP A 73 -15.54 -0.58 1.41
CA ASP A 73 -16.76 -0.13 0.75
C ASP A 73 -17.22 1.23 1.28
N ALA A 74 -17.66 2.11 0.39
CA ALA A 74 -18.23 3.41 0.79
C ALA A 74 -19.52 3.25 1.61
N VAL A 75 -20.27 2.16 1.37
CA VAL A 75 -21.42 1.77 2.18
C VAL A 75 -21.19 0.36 2.70
N PHE A 76 -21.10 0.20 4.01
CA PHE A 76 -20.86 -1.08 4.64
C PHE A 76 -21.89 -1.37 5.75
N LYS A 77 -22.54 -2.53 5.69
CA LYS A 77 -23.59 -2.96 6.62
C LYS A 77 -24.66 -1.88 6.89
N GLY A 78 -25.05 -1.15 5.82
CA GLY A 78 -26.08 -0.11 5.88
C GLY A 78 -25.61 1.29 6.29
N HIS A 79 -24.32 1.47 6.61
CA HIS A 79 -23.74 2.76 6.96
C HIS A 79 -22.91 3.31 5.80
N ASN A 80 -23.11 4.58 5.41
CA ASN A 80 -22.17 5.29 4.56
C ASN A 80 -20.99 5.71 5.43
N VAL A 81 -19.80 5.15 5.18
CA VAL A 81 -18.64 5.27 6.07
C VAL A 81 -18.20 6.73 6.21
N GLU A 82 -18.14 7.48 5.10
CA GLU A 82 -17.76 8.90 5.10
C GLU A 82 -18.80 9.82 5.77
N GLN A 83 -20.07 9.36 5.87
CA GLN A 83 -21.19 10.14 6.39
C GLN A 83 -21.65 9.68 7.79
N SER A 84 -21.00 8.67 8.37
CA SER A 84 -21.28 8.16 9.71
C SER A 84 -20.29 8.70 10.73
N SER A 85 -20.73 8.76 11.97
CA SER A 85 -19.88 9.10 13.11
C SER A 85 -18.99 7.93 13.52
N SER A 86 -17.92 8.22 14.25
CA SER A 86 -17.04 7.18 14.80
C SER A 86 -17.78 6.21 15.73
N ALA A 87 -18.77 6.70 16.49
CA ALA A 87 -19.59 5.85 17.36
C ALA A 87 -20.41 4.82 16.57
N GLU A 88 -21.00 5.24 15.44
CA GLU A 88 -21.76 4.32 14.56
C GLU A 88 -20.84 3.29 13.91
N LEU A 89 -19.68 3.73 13.38
CA LEU A 89 -18.74 2.85 12.70
C LEU A 89 -18.08 1.83 13.64
N SER A 90 -17.73 2.23 14.85
CA SER A 90 -17.16 1.33 15.88
C SER A 90 -18.12 0.25 16.34
N ALA A 91 -19.44 0.45 16.18
CA ALA A 91 -20.46 -0.55 16.51
C ALA A 91 -20.59 -1.65 15.44
N ILE A 92 -20.00 -1.48 14.26
CA ILE A 92 -20.09 -2.43 13.15
C ILE A 92 -19.19 -3.64 13.43
N ILE A 93 -19.80 -4.83 13.41
CA ILE A 93 -19.08 -6.09 13.59
C ILE A 93 -18.79 -6.71 12.21
N LEU A 94 -17.53 -7.05 11.97
CA LEU A 94 -17.06 -7.76 10.79
C LEU A 94 -17.49 -9.23 10.80
N ASP A 95 -17.32 -9.92 9.68
CA ASP A 95 -17.77 -11.31 9.52
C ASP A 95 -16.97 -12.32 10.37
N ASN A 96 -15.78 -11.92 10.87
CA ASN A 96 -14.97 -12.71 11.79
C ASN A 96 -15.22 -12.39 13.28
N GLY A 97 -16.17 -11.50 13.60
CA GLY A 97 -16.54 -11.11 14.97
C GLY A 97 -15.73 -9.93 15.53
N GLU A 98 -14.71 -9.43 14.84
CA GLU A 98 -14.05 -8.19 15.22
C GLU A 98 -14.97 -6.98 14.93
N HIS A 99 -14.82 -5.87 15.64
CA HIS A 99 -15.40 -4.60 15.20
C HIS A 99 -14.61 -4.00 14.02
N MET A 100 -15.25 -3.09 13.28
CA MET A 100 -14.55 -2.32 12.24
C MET A 100 -13.40 -1.52 12.89
N PRO A 101 -12.12 -1.78 12.54
CA PRO A 101 -11.03 -1.16 13.25
C PRO A 101 -10.85 0.31 12.85
N THR A 102 -10.49 1.13 13.81
CA THR A 102 -9.90 2.44 13.54
C THR A 102 -8.49 2.27 12.96
N LEU A 103 -8.00 3.28 12.25
CA LEU A 103 -6.62 3.27 11.78
C LEU A 103 -5.63 3.21 12.96
N ASP A 104 -5.96 3.86 14.09
CA ASP A 104 -5.12 3.82 15.30
C ASP A 104 -4.92 2.37 15.80
N GLU A 105 -6.00 1.61 15.97
CA GLU A 105 -5.96 0.21 16.39
C GLU A 105 -5.18 -0.66 15.39
N TYR A 106 -5.40 -0.42 14.10
CA TYR A 106 -4.74 -1.16 13.02
C TYR A 106 -3.21 -0.91 13.04
N LEU A 107 -2.77 0.35 13.17
CA LEU A 107 -1.36 0.73 13.22
C LEU A 107 -0.68 0.29 14.52
N VAL A 108 -1.39 0.31 15.67
CA VAL A 108 -0.90 -0.28 16.93
C VAL A 108 -0.55 -1.76 16.73
N LYS A 109 -1.38 -2.53 16.01
CA LYS A 109 -1.06 -3.91 15.69
C LYS A 109 0.09 -4.00 14.65
N ALA A 110 0.03 -3.24 13.58
CA ALA A 110 1.00 -3.26 12.50
C ALA A 110 2.45 -3.03 12.97
N ARG A 111 2.66 -2.14 13.98
CA ARG A 111 4.00 -1.88 14.53
C ARG A 111 4.65 -3.12 15.17
N THR A 112 3.86 -4.13 15.56
CA THR A 112 4.36 -5.37 16.17
C THR A 112 4.69 -6.46 15.14
N LEU A 113 4.41 -6.23 13.87
CA LEU A 113 4.54 -7.15 12.75
C LEU A 113 5.72 -6.75 11.85
N LYS A 114 6.10 -7.62 10.90
CA LYS A 114 7.19 -7.37 9.95
C LYS A 114 6.70 -6.87 8.60
N THR A 115 5.49 -7.29 8.18
CA THR A 115 4.92 -6.98 6.87
C THR A 115 4.84 -5.48 6.65
N ARG A 116 5.09 -5.02 5.43
CA ARG A 116 4.92 -3.62 5.05
C ARG A 116 3.45 -3.25 5.03
N ILE A 117 3.17 -1.97 5.11
CA ILE A 117 1.83 -1.40 5.06
C ILE A 117 1.64 -0.77 3.70
N VAL A 118 0.61 -1.20 2.97
CA VAL A 118 0.16 -0.56 1.73
C VAL A 118 -1.22 0.04 2.04
N LEU A 119 -1.25 1.34 2.28
CA LEU A 119 -2.44 2.05 2.74
C LEU A 119 -3.13 2.74 1.57
N GLU A 120 -4.36 2.29 1.24
CA GLU A 120 -5.22 2.98 0.30
C GLU A 120 -6.06 4.05 1.02
N LEU A 121 -5.89 5.32 0.66
CA LEU A 121 -6.88 6.32 1.00
C LEU A 121 -7.98 6.31 -0.07
N LYS A 122 -9.20 6.00 0.35
CA LYS A 122 -10.39 6.05 -0.52
C LYS A 122 -10.69 7.49 -0.92
N ALA A 123 -11.13 7.70 -2.16
CA ALA A 123 -11.55 9.01 -2.63
C ALA A 123 -12.78 9.50 -1.87
N HIS A 124 -12.70 10.69 -1.29
CA HIS A 124 -13.78 11.32 -0.54
C HIS A 124 -14.57 12.29 -1.41
N GLN A 125 -15.72 12.73 -0.92
CA GLN A 125 -16.61 13.63 -1.66
C GLN A 125 -15.98 15.01 -1.89
N THR A 126 -15.08 15.45 -0.99
CA THR A 126 -14.41 16.76 -1.13
C THR A 126 -12.90 16.65 -0.94
N LYS A 127 -12.18 17.55 -1.59
CA LYS A 127 -10.73 17.66 -1.48
C LYS A 127 -10.27 18.06 -0.08
N GLU A 128 -11.08 18.82 0.63
CA GLU A 128 -10.82 19.23 2.02
C GLU A 128 -10.80 18.02 2.94
N LYS A 129 -11.73 17.08 2.78
CA LYS A 129 -11.75 15.82 3.52
C LYS A 129 -10.57 14.92 3.15
N GLU A 130 -10.21 14.83 1.87
CA GLU A 130 -9.01 14.09 1.45
C GLU A 130 -7.74 14.69 2.07
N ALA A 131 -7.60 16.01 2.07
CA ALA A 131 -6.45 16.69 2.66
C ALA A 131 -6.37 16.47 4.18
N GLU A 132 -7.52 16.53 4.88
CA GLU A 132 -7.61 16.21 6.32
C GLU A 132 -7.22 14.76 6.59
N ALA A 133 -7.76 13.82 5.82
CA ALA A 133 -7.45 12.40 5.95
C ALA A 133 -5.96 12.13 5.73
N VAL A 134 -5.38 12.70 4.67
CA VAL A 134 -3.93 12.57 4.37
C VAL A 134 -3.08 13.08 5.52
N ALA A 135 -3.37 14.27 6.05
CA ALA A 135 -2.59 14.84 7.14
C ALA A 135 -2.63 13.94 8.39
N LYS A 136 -3.82 13.47 8.78
CA LYS A 136 -4.00 12.57 9.92
C LYS A 136 -3.34 11.21 9.72
N ILE A 137 -3.41 10.64 8.51
CA ILE A 137 -2.77 9.37 8.18
C ILE A 137 -1.26 9.48 8.35
N VAL A 138 -0.64 10.51 7.75
CA VAL A 138 0.82 10.69 7.82
C VAL A 138 1.26 10.89 9.26
N GLU A 139 0.58 11.75 10.03
CA GLU A 139 0.85 11.96 11.45
C GLU A 139 0.79 10.65 12.26
N MET A 140 -0.24 9.83 12.03
CA MET A 140 -0.40 8.56 12.74
C MET A 140 0.68 7.54 12.36
N VAL A 141 1.03 7.44 11.08
CA VAL A 141 2.09 6.55 10.60
C VAL A 141 3.44 6.93 11.22
N GLU A 142 3.75 8.23 11.29
CA GLU A 142 4.96 8.75 11.97
C GLU A 142 4.92 8.48 13.46
N LYS A 143 3.80 8.75 14.15
CA LYS A 143 3.58 8.48 15.59
C LYS A 143 3.90 7.03 15.96
N TYR A 144 3.57 6.08 15.08
CA TYR A 144 3.81 4.65 15.32
C TYR A 144 5.16 4.14 14.79
N GLY A 145 5.99 5.00 14.20
CA GLY A 145 7.31 4.65 13.67
C GLY A 145 7.24 3.71 12.47
N LEU A 146 6.23 3.87 11.62
CA LEU A 146 5.96 2.99 10.48
C LEU A 146 6.33 3.59 9.12
N THR A 147 6.87 4.81 9.08
CA THR A 147 7.17 5.58 7.86
C THR A 147 7.97 4.78 6.85
N ASP A 148 9.07 4.12 7.26
CA ASP A 148 9.96 3.37 6.37
C ASP A 148 9.34 2.07 5.81
N ARG A 149 8.18 1.68 6.32
CA ARG A 149 7.46 0.46 5.94
C ARG A 149 6.08 0.74 5.34
N THR A 150 5.75 2.01 5.09
CA THR A 150 4.43 2.40 4.57
C THR A 150 4.54 2.89 3.13
N GLU A 151 3.68 2.38 2.30
CA GLU A 151 3.41 2.82 0.94
C GLU A 151 1.99 3.37 0.88
N TYR A 152 1.78 4.49 0.20
CA TYR A 152 0.46 5.09 0.05
C TYR A 152 -0.06 4.89 -1.36
N ILE A 153 -1.32 4.48 -1.47
CA ILE A 153 -1.99 4.30 -2.75
C ILE A 153 -3.35 5.01 -2.74
N SER A 154 -3.82 5.48 -3.87
CA SER A 154 -5.16 6.06 -4.00
C SER A 154 -5.62 6.14 -5.46
N PHE A 155 -6.95 6.04 -5.66
CA PHE A 155 -7.60 6.42 -6.92
C PHE A 155 -7.80 7.94 -7.07
N SER A 156 -7.60 8.72 -6.02
CA SER A 156 -7.62 10.18 -6.07
C SER A 156 -6.24 10.74 -6.40
N LEU A 157 -6.11 11.36 -7.58
CA LEU A 157 -4.88 12.07 -7.93
C LEU A 157 -4.58 13.23 -6.97
N PHE A 158 -5.63 13.84 -6.42
CA PHE A 158 -5.48 14.90 -5.43
C PHE A 158 -4.88 14.34 -4.13
N ALA A 159 -5.41 13.22 -3.61
CA ALA A 159 -4.89 12.57 -2.42
C ALA A 159 -3.41 12.14 -2.61
N CYS A 160 -3.06 11.56 -3.77
CA CYS A 160 -1.66 11.21 -4.07
C CYS A 160 -0.74 12.44 -4.06
N LYS A 161 -1.18 13.58 -4.60
CA LYS A 161 -0.42 14.84 -4.55
C LYS A 161 -0.30 15.39 -3.14
N GLU A 162 -1.34 15.26 -2.32
CA GLU A 162 -1.31 15.66 -0.91
C GLU A 162 -0.36 14.76 -0.10
N PHE A 163 -0.39 13.44 -0.28
CA PHE A 163 0.64 12.56 0.30
C PHE A 163 2.05 12.98 -0.10
N LYS A 164 2.26 13.29 -1.39
CA LYS A 164 3.59 13.76 -1.86
C LYS A 164 4.03 15.07 -1.22
N ARG A 165 3.07 15.93 -0.86
CA ARG A 165 3.35 17.23 -0.22
C ARG A 165 3.68 17.09 1.26
N VAL A 166 3.03 16.17 2.00
CA VAL A 166 3.11 16.11 3.47
C VAL A 166 3.89 14.92 4.01
N ALA A 167 3.96 13.80 3.30
CA ALA A 167 4.73 12.64 3.74
C ALA A 167 6.25 12.91 3.64
N PRO A 168 7.08 12.25 4.46
CA PRO A 168 8.52 12.36 4.41
C PRO A 168 9.08 12.12 3.00
N GLN A 169 10.18 12.81 2.69
CA GLN A 169 10.84 12.64 1.39
C GLN A 169 11.29 11.17 1.20
N GLY A 170 11.02 10.63 0.02
CA GLY A 170 11.35 9.24 -0.30
C GLY A 170 10.22 8.25 -0.03
N THR A 171 9.08 8.70 0.53
CA THR A 171 7.90 7.85 0.68
C THR A 171 7.35 7.42 -0.67
N ASP A 172 7.09 6.15 -0.82
CA ASP A 172 6.50 5.56 -2.03
C ASP A 172 5.01 5.84 -2.11
N ILE A 173 4.59 6.43 -3.24
CA ILE A 173 3.20 6.78 -3.52
C ILE A 173 2.85 6.26 -4.91
N TYR A 174 1.73 5.53 -5.01
CA TYR A 174 1.25 4.94 -6.26
C TYR A 174 -0.16 5.42 -6.57
N TYR A 175 -0.38 5.77 -7.84
CA TYR A 175 -1.68 6.17 -8.34
C TYR A 175 -2.37 4.98 -9.00
N LEU A 176 -3.67 4.79 -8.70
CA LEU A 176 -4.41 3.58 -9.06
C LEU A 176 -5.26 3.72 -10.33
N ASN A 177 -5.60 4.94 -10.77
CA ASN A 177 -6.31 5.16 -12.02
C ASN A 177 -5.37 5.11 -13.24
N GLY A 178 -5.84 4.58 -14.36
CA GLY A 178 -5.06 4.29 -15.55
C GLY A 178 -4.94 5.43 -16.56
N GLU A 179 -5.40 6.65 -16.27
CA GLU A 179 -5.42 7.75 -17.24
C GLU A 179 -4.09 8.48 -17.44
N LEU A 180 -3.17 8.37 -16.46
CA LEU A 180 -1.83 8.97 -16.56
C LEU A 180 -0.81 7.97 -17.06
N SER A 181 0.05 8.41 -17.98
CA SER A 181 1.18 7.61 -18.46
C SER A 181 2.27 7.49 -17.39
N PRO A 182 3.14 6.46 -17.46
CA PRO A 182 4.29 6.33 -16.56
C PRO A 182 5.21 7.56 -16.54
N ALA A 183 5.35 8.26 -17.67
CA ALA A 183 6.16 9.48 -17.79
C ALA A 183 5.55 10.65 -17.00
N GLU A 184 4.21 10.81 -17.06
CA GLU A 184 3.50 11.82 -16.29
C GLU A 184 3.59 11.54 -14.79
N LEU A 185 3.41 10.28 -14.36
CA LEU A 185 3.55 9.88 -12.96
C LEU A 185 4.95 10.13 -12.42
N LYS A 186 5.98 9.83 -13.21
CA LYS A 186 7.37 10.14 -12.87
C LYS A 186 7.61 11.64 -12.72
N THR A 187 7.01 12.46 -13.58
CA THR A 187 7.10 13.93 -13.48
C THR A 187 6.43 14.46 -12.21
N LEU A 188 5.36 13.82 -11.75
CA LEU A 188 4.70 14.10 -10.47
C LEU A 188 5.50 13.58 -9.26
N GLY A 189 6.56 12.81 -9.49
CA GLY A 189 7.43 12.25 -8.45
C GLY A 189 6.81 11.07 -7.70
N PHE A 190 5.86 10.37 -8.33
CA PHE A 190 5.30 9.14 -7.79
C PHE A 190 6.26 7.97 -8.00
N ALA A 191 6.22 6.99 -7.11
CA ALA A 191 7.08 5.80 -7.16
C ALA A 191 6.71 4.88 -8.34
N GLY A 192 5.43 4.87 -8.72
CA GLY A 192 4.92 4.06 -9.82
C GLY A 192 3.41 4.14 -9.94
N PHE A 193 2.83 3.06 -10.45
CA PHE A 193 1.40 2.89 -10.61
C PHE A 193 1.01 1.46 -10.23
N ASP A 194 -0.22 1.31 -9.77
CA ASP A 194 -0.86 0.02 -9.59
C ASP A 194 -2.18 0.04 -10.38
N TYR A 195 -2.07 -0.31 -11.68
CA TYR A 195 -3.21 -0.29 -12.58
C TYR A 195 -3.78 -1.69 -12.75
N SER A 196 -5.09 -1.78 -12.68
CA SER A 196 -5.80 -2.98 -13.11
C SER A 196 -5.41 -3.28 -14.57
N MET A 197 -4.66 -4.36 -14.77
CA MET A 197 -4.32 -4.85 -16.11
C MET A 197 -5.58 -5.40 -16.74
N GLY A 198 -6.24 -4.60 -17.57
CA GLY A 198 -7.20 -5.11 -18.56
C GLY A 198 -6.52 -6.16 -19.45
N PRO A 199 -7.28 -7.03 -20.17
CA PRO A 199 -6.70 -8.14 -20.91
C PRO A 199 -5.51 -7.66 -21.77
N ILE A 200 -4.41 -8.37 -21.68
CA ILE A 200 -3.04 -8.12 -22.20
C ILE A 200 -2.96 -7.72 -23.71
N ILE A 201 -4.09 -7.64 -24.39
CA ILE A 201 -4.20 -7.35 -25.84
C ILE A 201 -3.72 -5.94 -26.23
N ARG A 202 -3.49 -5.02 -25.27
CA ARG A 202 -3.06 -3.63 -25.58
C ARG A 202 -1.55 -3.37 -25.53
N LEU A 203 -0.71 -4.29 -25.09
CA LEU A 203 0.74 -4.08 -24.98
C LEU A 203 1.52 -4.35 -26.28
N SER A 204 0.88 -4.81 -27.38
CA SER A 204 1.56 -5.08 -28.65
C SER A 204 1.75 -3.86 -29.57
N LYS A 205 1.40 -2.63 -29.15
CA LYS A 205 1.51 -1.41 -29.97
C LYS A 205 2.48 -0.34 -29.46
N VAL A 206 3.32 -0.64 -28.51
CA VAL A 206 4.46 0.26 -28.17
C VAL A 206 5.76 -0.45 -28.54
N ARG A 207 5.93 -0.68 -29.85
CA ARG A 207 7.26 -0.87 -30.45
C ARG A 207 7.38 0.08 -31.61
N SER A 208 8.51 0.78 -31.58
CA SER A 208 9.15 1.54 -32.66
C SER A 208 8.49 2.87 -33.06
N THR A 209 9.06 3.95 -32.65
CA THR A 209 10.02 4.71 -33.52
C THR A 209 11.02 5.42 -32.65
#